data_cd10a950528a80f1b1e378404469ca2e
#
_entry.id   cd10a950528a80f1b1e378404469ca2e
#
_cell.length_a   1.000
_cell.length_b   1.000
_cell.length_c   1.000
_cell.angle_alpha   90.00
_cell.angle_beta   90.00
_cell.angle_gamma   90.00
#
_symmetry.space_group_name_H-M   'P 1'
#
loop_
_entity.id
_entity.type
_entity.pdbx_description
1 polymer ?
#
loop_
_entity_poly.entity_id
_entity_poly.type
_entity_poly.pdbx_seq_one_letter_code
_entity_poly.pdbx_strand_id
1 'polypeptide(L)'
;MPAARPPAKASATQISAAGGAHTNPMPVTLHHVVVDAHDLPKLAQFWTQALGWRVLSEREREIVIGPDVNAPTGICFMPVTGQKTVKNRVHLDLTTSAADRDAEIERLLALGARRVDIGQTGKESWTVLADPEGNEFCVIRPKTTLID
;
A
#
# COMPACT_ATOMS: atom_id res chain seq x y z
N MET A 1 40.84 -12.38 -22.20
CA MET A 1 39.73 -11.85 -21.37
C MET A 1 38.98 -13.04 -20.80
N PRO A 2 39.04 -13.30 -19.53
CA PRO A 2 38.20 -14.34 -18.94
C PRO A 2 36.75 -13.82 -18.80
N ALA A 3 35.81 -14.65 -19.26
CA ALA A 3 34.39 -14.39 -19.18
C ALA A 3 33.95 -14.25 -17.74
N ALA A 4 33.18 -13.21 -17.47
CA ALA A 4 32.59 -12.96 -16.17
C ALA A 4 31.61 -14.11 -15.80
N ARG A 5 31.81 -14.69 -14.65
CA ARG A 5 30.98 -15.72 -14.06
C ARG A 5 29.61 -15.08 -13.76
N PRO A 6 28.48 -15.70 -14.14
CA PRO A 6 27.18 -15.21 -13.74
C PRO A 6 27.02 -15.25 -12.23
N PRO A 7 26.28 -14.32 -11.63
CA PRO A 7 26.05 -14.33 -10.19
C PRO A 7 25.30 -15.60 -9.81
N ALA A 8 25.75 -16.22 -8.73
CA ALA A 8 25.10 -17.39 -8.14
C ALA A 8 23.64 -17.02 -7.82
N LYS A 9 22.72 -17.85 -8.28
CA LYS A 9 21.31 -17.75 -7.86
C LYS A 9 21.29 -17.84 -6.33
N ALA A 10 20.82 -16.80 -5.71
CA ALA A 10 20.53 -16.84 -4.28
C ALA A 10 19.54 -17.99 -4.07
N SER A 11 20.00 -19.00 -3.35
CA SER A 11 19.14 -20.07 -2.90
C SER A 11 18.09 -19.44 -1.99
N ALA A 12 16.83 -19.53 -2.38
CA ALA A 12 15.75 -19.18 -1.49
C ALA A 12 15.86 -20.12 -0.29
N THR A 13 16.31 -19.60 0.82
CA THR A 13 16.30 -20.33 2.07
C THR A 13 14.83 -20.58 2.38
N GLN A 14 14.39 -21.80 2.21
CA GLN A 14 13.08 -22.20 2.68
C GLN A 14 13.08 -21.96 4.18
N ILE A 15 12.30 -20.98 4.61
CA ILE A 15 11.98 -20.82 6.02
C ILE A 15 11.04 -21.98 6.33
N SER A 16 11.63 -23.06 6.81
CA SER A 16 10.85 -24.18 7.31
C SER A 16 10.06 -23.70 8.51
N ALA A 17 8.75 -23.67 8.37
CA ALA A 17 7.85 -23.53 9.50
C ALA A 17 7.89 -24.84 10.29
N ALA A 18 9.01 -25.10 10.97
CA ALA A 18 9.08 -26.22 11.89
C ALA A 18 8.23 -25.86 13.11
N GLY A 19 7.09 -26.51 13.24
CA GLY A 19 6.26 -26.45 14.43
C GLY A 19 7.03 -27.07 15.61
N GLY A 20 7.85 -26.27 16.26
CA GLY A 20 8.53 -26.61 17.51
C GLY A 20 8.45 -25.41 18.44
N ALA A 21 8.35 -25.64 19.74
CA ALA A 21 8.45 -24.59 20.73
C ALA A 21 9.84 -23.93 20.59
N HIS A 22 9.89 -22.81 19.88
CA HIS A 22 11.11 -22.05 19.73
C HIS A 22 11.25 -21.10 20.89
N THR A 23 12.43 -21.14 21.54
CA THR A 23 12.82 -20.19 22.58
C THR A 23 13.28 -18.86 22.01
N ASN A 24 13.22 -18.68 20.68
CA ASN A 24 13.60 -17.43 20.03
C ASN A 24 12.61 -16.32 20.38
N PRO A 25 13.10 -15.10 20.61
CA PRO A 25 12.22 -13.96 20.82
C PRO A 25 11.26 -13.82 19.62
N MET A 26 10.05 -13.34 19.88
CA MET A 26 9.09 -13.07 18.82
C MET A 26 9.70 -12.08 17.82
N PRO A 27 9.59 -12.35 16.53
CA PRO A 27 9.99 -11.36 15.54
C PRO A 27 9.16 -10.09 15.67
N VAL A 28 9.65 -8.99 15.11
CA VAL A 28 8.85 -7.78 14.98
C VAL A 28 7.65 -8.06 14.06
N THR A 29 6.57 -7.34 14.28
CA THR A 29 5.37 -7.43 13.46
C THR A 29 5.10 -6.09 12.78
N LEU A 30 4.49 -6.14 11.59
CA LEU A 30 4.03 -4.91 10.94
C LEU A 30 2.78 -4.42 11.66
N HIS A 31 2.85 -3.24 12.28
CA HIS A 31 1.74 -2.65 13.02
C HIS A 31 0.83 -1.83 12.11
N HIS A 32 1.35 -0.77 11.52
CA HIS A 32 0.65 -0.03 10.48
C HIS A 32 1.64 0.70 9.56
N VAL A 33 1.14 1.12 8.41
CA VAL A 33 1.88 2.00 7.51
C VAL A 33 1.58 3.44 7.92
N VAL A 34 2.62 4.25 8.12
CA VAL A 34 2.46 5.66 8.42
C VAL A 34 2.57 6.47 7.14
N VAL A 35 1.59 7.33 6.92
CA VAL A 35 1.55 8.24 5.77
C VAL A 35 1.51 9.67 6.29
N ASP A 36 2.48 10.46 5.88
CA ASP A 36 2.51 11.88 6.21
C ASP A 36 1.47 12.63 5.39
N ALA A 37 0.75 13.53 6.04
CA ALA A 37 -0.37 14.24 5.45
C ALA A 37 -0.27 15.73 5.69
N HIS A 38 -0.38 16.52 4.62
CA HIS A 38 -0.49 17.97 4.73
C HIS A 38 -1.88 18.37 5.24
N ASP A 39 -2.92 17.76 4.69
CA ASP A 39 -4.31 17.89 5.16
C ASP A 39 -4.75 16.55 5.78
N LEU A 40 -4.54 16.40 7.07
CA LEU A 40 -4.75 15.14 7.78
C LEU A 40 -6.18 14.61 7.65
N PRO A 41 -7.25 15.38 7.94
CA PRO A 41 -8.61 14.86 7.83
C PRO A 41 -9.00 14.48 6.39
N LYS A 42 -8.59 15.28 5.41
CA LYS A 42 -8.94 15.05 4.02
C LYS A 42 -8.30 13.78 3.47
N LEU A 43 -7.02 13.55 3.78
CA LEU A 43 -6.33 12.34 3.32
C LEU A 43 -6.88 11.09 3.99
N ALA A 44 -7.15 11.14 5.29
CA ALA A 44 -7.77 10.02 6.01
C ALA A 44 -9.17 9.72 5.47
N GLN A 45 -9.97 10.73 5.13
CA GLN A 45 -11.28 10.54 4.53
C GLN A 45 -11.19 9.84 3.17
N PHE A 46 -10.26 10.27 2.31
CA PHE A 46 -10.06 9.61 1.02
C PHE A 46 -9.80 8.11 1.20
N TRP A 47 -8.83 7.77 2.05
CA TRP A 47 -8.42 6.37 2.21
C TRP A 47 -9.47 5.51 2.94
N THR A 48 -10.21 6.06 3.90
CA THR A 48 -11.33 5.33 4.50
C THR A 48 -12.39 5.00 3.47
N GLN A 49 -12.73 5.94 2.61
CA GLN A 49 -13.72 5.70 1.54
C GLN A 49 -13.18 4.77 0.45
N ALA A 50 -11.92 4.94 0.05
CA ALA A 50 -11.29 4.10 -0.96
C ALA A 50 -11.25 2.63 -0.54
N LEU A 51 -10.86 2.36 0.69
CA LEU A 51 -10.68 1.00 1.23
C LEU A 51 -11.95 0.42 1.86
N GLY A 52 -12.99 1.23 2.07
CA GLY A 52 -14.15 0.81 2.84
C GLY A 52 -13.81 0.55 4.31
N TRP A 53 -12.79 1.22 4.81
CA TRP A 53 -12.34 1.11 6.19
C TRP A 53 -13.04 2.15 7.08
N ARG A 54 -12.69 2.15 8.35
CA ARG A 54 -13.22 3.09 9.33
C ARG A 54 -12.10 3.80 10.08
N VAL A 55 -12.40 4.96 10.63
CA VAL A 55 -11.51 5.65 11.56
C VAL A 55 -11.57 4.89 12.90
N LEU A 56 -10.42 4.38 13.33
CA LEU A 56 -10.29 3.62 14.58
C LEU A 56 -9.88 4.53 15.74
N SER A 57 -9.10 5.58 15.45
CA SER A 57 -8.65 6.55 16.43
C SER A 57 -8.42 7.88 15.74
N GLU A 58 -8.84 8.97 16.38
CA GLU A 58 -8.63 10.31 15.88
C GLU A 58 -8.13 11.18 17.03
N ARG A 59 -6.91 11.67 16.88
CA ARG A 59 -6.25 12.56 17.83
C ARG A 59 -5.76 13.80 17.09
N GLU A 60 -5.32 14.82 17.81
CA GLU A 60 -4.89 16.08 17.22
C GLU A 60 -3.84 15.90 16.11
N ARG A 61 -2.89 14.98 16.32
CA ARG A 61 -1.76 14.76 15.42
C ARG A 61 -1.69 13.36 14.83
N GLU A 62 -2.81 12.64 14.83
CA GLU A 62 -2.81 11.26 14.36
C GLU A 62 -4.23 10.80 14.05
N ILE A 63 -4.42 10.19 12.89
CA ILE A 63 -5.64 9.48 12.54
C ILE A 63 -5.25 8.07 12.12
N VAL A 64 -5.81 7.06 12.80
CA VAL A 64 -5.59 5.65 12.46
C VAL A 64 -6.85 5.10 11.81
N ILE A 65 -6.70 4.47 10.67
CA ILE A 65 -7.78 3.78 9.96
C ILE A 65 -7.48 2.30 9.80
N GLY A 66 -8.52 1.51 9.70
CA GLY A 66 -8.42 0.06 9.48
C GLY A 66 -9.78 -0.57 9.27
N PRO A 67 -9.84 -1.87 8.93
CA PRO A 67 -11.11 -2.59 8.81
C PRO A 67 -11.84 -2.68 10.16
N ASP A 68 -11.10 -2.93 11.23
CA ASP A 68 -11.53 -2.96 12.61
C ASP A 68 -10.33 -2.86 13.56
N VAL A 69 -10.58 -2.67 14.85
CA VAL A 69 -9.50 -2.47 15.85
C VAL A 69 -8.61 -3.69 16.07
N ASN A 70 -9.07 -4.87 15.66
CA ASN A 70 -8.31 -6.12 15.79
C ASN A 70 -7.61 -6.53 14.48
N ALA A 71 -7.71 -5.72 13.43
CA ALA A 71 -7.02 -6.02 12.18
C ALA A 71 -5.50 -6.11 12.39
N PRO A 72 -4.79 -6.99 11.66
CA PRO A 72 -3.35 -7.15 11.83
C PRO A 72 -2.55 -5.91 11.46
N THR A 73 -3.08 -5.08 10.58
CA THR A 73 -2.43 -3.82 10.18
C THR A 73 -3.47 -2.78 9.77
N GLY A 74 -3.07 -1.53 9.76
CA GLY A 74 -3.86 -0.40 9.32
C GLY A 74 -2.98 0.68 8.72
N ILE A 75 -3.53 1.86 8.56
CA ILE A 75 -2.80 3.05 8.11
C ILE A 75 -2.94 4.13 9.17
N CYS A 76 -1.82 4.75 9.51
CA CYS A 76 -1.76 5.88 10.43
C CYS A 76 -1.35 7.12 9.64
N PHE A 77 -2.17 8.17 9.68
CA PHE A 77 -1.85 9.45 9.06
C PHE A 77 -1.32 10.40 10.12
N MET A 78 -0.20 11.05 9.83
CA MET A 78 0.44 12.01 10.72
C MET A 78 0.67 13.33 9.99
N PRO A 79 0.54 14.49 10.68
CA PRO A 79 0.67 15.78 10.01
C PRO A 79 2.13 16.09 9.63
N VAL A 80 2.28 16.70 8.48
CA VAL A 80 3.54 17.23 7.97
C VAL A 80 3.31 18.61 7.35
N THR A 81 4.30 19.49 7.40
CA THR A 81 4.18 20.84 6.83
C THR A 81 4.58 20.91 5.37
N GLY A 82 5.46 20.02 4.92
CA GLY A 82 5.91 19.98 3.53
C GLY A 82 4.91 19.28 2.60
N GLN A 83 5.07 19.54 1.31
CA GLN A 83 4.33 18.83 0.27
C GLN A 83 5.24 17.83 -0.42
N LYS A 84 4.63 16.76 -0.93
CA LYS A 84 5.35 15.75 -1.70
C LYS A 84 5.84 16.35 -3.03
N THR A 85 7.14 16.20 -3.32
CA THR A 85 7.77 16.73 -4.52
C THR A 85 8.37 15.67 -5.43
N VAL A 86 8.61 14.46 -4.92
CA VAL A 86 9.22 13.34 -5.66
C VAL A 86 8.34 12.09 -5.54
N LYS A 87 8.55 11.14 -6.47
CA LYS A 87 7.84 9.85 -6.41
C LYS A 87 8.17 9.12 -5.11
N ASN A 88 7.15 8.54 -4.48
CA ASN A 88 7.34 7.68 -3.31
C ASN A 88 8.10 6.41 -3.69
N ARG A 89 8.98 5.97 -2.81
CA ARG A 89 9.69 4.70 -2.96
C ARG A 89 8.84 3.50 -2.54
N VAL A 90 7.86 3.74 -1.69
CA VAL A 90 6.87 2.74 -1.25
C VAL A 90 5.51 3.19 -1.75
N HIS A 91 4.77 2.29 -2.38
CA HIS A 91 3.40 2.54 -2.81
C HIS A 91 2.51 1.36 -2.42
N LEU A 92 1.23 1.62 -2.27
CA LEU A 92 0.24 0.60 -1.98
C LEU A 92 -0.29 0.02 -3.30
N ASP A 93 -0.46 -1.29 -3.34
CA ASP A 93 -1.19 -1.97 -4.41
C ASP A 93 -2.57 -2.34 -3.89
N LEU A 94 -3.61 -1.93 -4.61
CA LEU A 94 -5.00 -2.25 -4.32
C LEU A 94 -5.51 -3.25 -5.34
N THR A 95 -6.40 -4.12 -4.91
CA THR A 95 -7.04 -5.08 -5.80
C THR A 95 -8.54 -5.10 -5.57
N THR A 96 -9.28 -5.46 -6.61
CA THR A 96 -10.72 -5.68 -6.58
C THR A 96 -11.06 -6.78 -7.57
N SER A 97 -12.34 -7.16 -7.70
CA SER A 97 -12.74 -8.14 -8.70
C SER A 97 -12.52 -7.63 -10.13
N ALA A 98 -12.28 -8.54 -11.07
CA ALA A 98 -12.06 -8.17 -12.47
C ALA A 98 -13.27 -7.43 -13.07
N ALA A 99 -14.49 -7.83 -12.68
CA ALA A 99 -15.72 -7.21 -13.17
C ALA A 99 -15.87 -5.74 -12.72
N ASP A 100 -15.27 -5.38 -11.57
CA ASP A 100 -15.45 -4.07 -10.94
C ASP A 100 -14.26 -3.15 -11.13
N ARG A 101 -13.17 -3.60 -11.74
CA ARG A 101 -11.91 -2.87 -11.78
C ARG A 101 -12.05 -1.47 -12.39
N ASP A 102 -12.64 -1.35 -13.56
CA ASP A 102 -12.81 -0.05 -14.23
C ASP A 102 -13.78 0.84 -13.46
N ALA A 103 -14.86 0.28 -12.93
CA ALA A 103 -15.81 1.02 -12.08
C ALA A 103 -15.15 1.50 -10.80
N GLU A 104 -14.29 0.69 -10.18
CA GLU A 104 -13.54 1.08 -8.98
C GLU A 104 -12.53 2.18 -9.27
N ILE A 105 -11.84 2.15 -10.41
CA ILE A 105 -10.95 3.24 -10.81
C ILE A 105 -11.75 4.54 -10.95
N GLU A 106 -12.89 4.51 -11.62
CA GLU A 106 -13.76 5.71 -11.74
C GLU A 106 -14.25 6.20 -10.38
N ARG A 107 -14.59 5.29 -9.47
CA ARG A 107 -14.99 5.65 -8.10
C ARG A 107 -13.85 6.34 -7.34
N LEU A 108 -12.64 5.82 -7.44
CA LEU A 108 -11.46 6.42 -6.80
C LEU A 108 -11.17 7.82 -7.36
N LEU A 109 -11.31 8.01 -8.67
CA LEU A 109 -11.17 9.33 -9.30
C LEU A 109 -12.23 10.31 -8.78
N ALA A 110 -13.47 9.85 -8.62
CA ALA A 110 -14.55 10.67 -8.06
C ALA A 110 -14.30 11.03 -6.58
N LEU A 111 -13.60 10.19 -5.83
CA LEU A 111 -13.22 10.47 -4.43
C LEU A 111 -12.08 11.47 -4.30
N GLY A 112 -11.35 11.75 -5.38
CA GLY A 112 -10.26 12.73 -5.37
C GLY A 112 -8.90 12.19 -5.82
N ALA A 113 -8.80 10.93 -6.24
CA ALA A 113 -7.60 10.41 -6.89
C ALA A 113 -7.43 11.01 -8.28
N ARG A 114 -6.23 10.94 -8.82
CA ARG A 114 -5.95 11.32 -10.21
C ARG A 114 -5.05 10.29 -10.87
N ARG A 115 -5.11 10.22 -12.19
CA ARG A 115 -4.19 9.38 -12.97
C ARG A 115 -2.81 10.02 -12.98
N VAL A 116 -1.76 9.18 -12.91
CA VAL A 116 -0.37 9.63 -13.01
C VAL A 116 0.41 8.77 -13.98
N ASP A 117 1.35 9.43 -14.66
CA ASP A 117 2.30 8.78 -15.54
C ASP A 117 3.64 8.67 -14.80
N ILE A 118 4.11 7.44 -14.61
CA ILE A 118 5.43 7.13 -14.05
C ILE A 118 6.28 6.33 -15.03
N GLY A 119 5.97 6.44 -16.34
CA GLY A 119 6.69 5.73 -17.41
C GLY A 119 6.03 4.43 -17.83
N GLN A 120 4.83 4.11 -17.36
CA GLN A 120 4.10 2.92 -17.81
C GLN A 120 3.69 3.05 -19.29
N THR A 121 3.59 1.91 -19.97
CA THR A 121 3.29 1.86 -21.40
C THR A 121 1.79 1.83 -21.72
N GLY A 122 0.94 1.60 -20.71
CA GLY A 122 -0.49 1.36 -20.85
C GLY A 122 -0.84 -0.10 -21.13
N LYS A 123 0.16 -0.98 -21.18
CA LYS A 123 -0.02 -2.43 -21.40
C LYS A 123 0.10 -3.24 -20.12
N GLU A 124 0.47 -2.60 -19.04
CA GLU A 124 0.62 -3.23 -17.73
C GLU A 124 -0.74 -3.69 -17.19
N SER A 125 -0.72 -4.70 -16.33
CA SER A 125 -1.91 -5.22 -15.64
C SER A 125 -2.32 -4.36 -14.43
N TRP A 126 -1.70 -3.21 -14.25
CA TRP A 126 -1.99 -2.27 -13.16
C TRP A 126 -2.25 -0.86 -13.70
N THR A 127 -2.99 -0.08 -12.93
CA THR A 127 -3.23 1.34 -13.19
C THR A 127 -2.63 2.16 -12.06
N VAL A 128 -1.84 3.17 -12.39
CA VAL A 128 -1.22 4.06 -11.41
C VAL A 128 -2.11 5.28 -11.20
N LEU A 129 -2.43 5.54 -9.94
CA LEU A 129 -3.18 6.70 -9.50
C LEU A 129 -2.37 7.44 -8.42
N ALA A 130 -2.78 8.65 -8.11
CA ALA A 130 -2.30 9.39 -6.95
C ALA A 130 -3.48 9.76 -6.04
N ASP A 131 -3.24 9.72 -4.74
CA ASP A 131 -4.21 10.21 -3.77
C ASP A 131 -4.29 11.75 -3.77
N PRO A 132 -5.18 12.38 -2.99
CA PRO A 132 -5.32 13.84 -2.99
C PRO A 132 -4.03 14.62 -2.66
N GLU A 133 -3.05 14.00 -2.03
CA GLU A 133 -1.76 14.62 -1.73
C GLU A 133 -0.64 14.19 -2.67
N GLY A 134 -0.97 13.45 -3.72
CA GLY A 134 -0.01 13.05 -4.74
C GLY A 134 0.73 11.76 -4.44
N ASN A 135 0.35 11.00 -3.41
CA ASN A 135 0.95 9.70 -3.14
C ASN A 135 0.51 8.69 -4.20
N GLU A 136 1.48 8.14 -4.92
CA GLU A 136 1.21 7.14 -5.95
C GLU A 136 0.76 5.83 -5.32
N PHE A 137 -0.24 5.21 -5.93
CA PHE A 137 -0.69 3.86 -5.60
C PHE A 137 -1.17 3.17 -6.88
N CYS A 138 -1.26 1.87 -6.85
CA CYS A 138 -1.68 1.09 -8.01
C CYS A 138 -2.97 0.33 -7.73
N VAL A 139 -3.81 0.23 -8.76
CA VAL A 139 -4.88 -0.76 -8.79
C VAL A 139 -4.39 -1.89 -9.70
N ILE A 140 -4.12 -3.03 -9.09
CA ILE A 140 -3.54 -4.19 -9.77
C ILE A 140 -4.63 -5.16 -10.22
N ARG A 141 -4.25 -6.18 -10.99
CA ARG A 141 -5.17 -7.25 -11.39
C ARG A 141 -5.74 -7.96 -10.16
N PRO A 142 -6.92 -8.61 -10.27
CA PRO A 142 -7.50 -9.37 -9.16
C PRO A 142 -6.53 -10.40 -8.61
N LYS A 143 -6.50 -10.49 -7.28
CA LYS A 143 -5.66 -11.40 -6.53
C LYS A 143 -6.50 -12.14 -5.49
N THR A 144 -6.22 -13.41 -5.31
CA THR A 144 -6.85 -14.24 -4.27
C THR A 144 -5.90 -14.55 -3.12
N THR A 145 -4.61 -14.46 -3.38
CA THR A 145 -3.53 -14.67 -2.38
C THR A 145 -2.50 -13.56 -2.51
N LEU A 146 -1.46 -13.58 -1.70
CA LEU A 146 -0.37 -12.60 -1.81
C LEU A 146 0.49 -12.77 -3.07
N ILE A 147 0.35 -13.89 -3.77
CA ILE A 147 1.11 -14.18 -4.99
C ILE A 147 0.23 -14.33 -6.23
N ASP A 148 -1.02 -14.72 -6.09
CA ASP A 148 -1.95 -14.92 -7.21
C ASP A 148 -3.29 -14.26 -7.00
#